data_5d87b7efafe536aa7e867ba3113ff374
#
_entry.id   5d87b7efafe536aa7e867ba3113ff374
#
_cell.length_a   1.000
_cell.length_b   1.000
_cell.length_c   1.000
_cell.angle_alpha   90.00
_cell.angle_beta   90.00
_cell.angle_gamma   90.00
#
_symmetry.space_group_name_H-M   'P 1'
#
loop_
_entity.id
_entity.type
_entity.pdbx_description
1 polymer ?
#
loop_
_entity_poly.entity_id
_entity_poly.type
_entity_poly.pdbx_seq_one_letter_code
_entity_poly.pdbx_strand_id
1 'polypeptide(L)'
;MQLDNMKSAWAQYATYLLWIGLFSFMMLSFKDFGITGDEVTQQAYGESVYNYYKTAGADTTCVHFVFNNRNNNVFYYGGFYDGLCVAIQQLTHADAFETRHAMNALFGFLAILFTALIAKRFASWEGALIATVLIALSPRFLGECMNNPKDIPFALGMTMGVYYIL
;
A
#
# COMPACT_ATOMS: atom_id res chain seq x y z
N MET A 1 19.30 15.62 -30.37
CA MET A 1 17.87 16.02 -30.18
C MET A 1 16.86 14.98 -30.66
N GLN A 2 16.89 14.49 -31.92
CA GLN A 2 15.90 13.48 -32.38
C GLN A 2 16.12 12.08 -31.75
N LEU A 3 17.37 11.66 -31.57
CA LEU A 3 17.73 10.39 -30.94
C LEU A 3 17.44 10.36 -29.44
N ASP A 4 17.57 11.49 -28.76
CA ASP A 4 17.29 11.60 -27.32
C ASP A 4 15.77 11.55 -27.03
N ASN A 5 14.97 12.17 -27.93
CA ASN A 5 13.51 12.06 -27.86
C ASN A 5 13.00 10.63 -28.11
N MET A 6 13.67 9.89 -29.04
CA MET A 6 13.31 8.49 -29.28
C MET A 6 13.71 7.58 -28.12
N LYS A 7 14.85 7.80 -27.47
CA LYS A 7 15.29 7.03 -26.30
C LYS A 7 14.32 7.21 -25.13
N SER A 8 13.92 8.44 -24.83
CA SER A 8 12.97 8.72 -23.75
C SER A 8 11.58 8.13 -24.02
N ALA A 9 11.13 8.10 -25.28
CA ALA A 9 9.81 7.56 -25.64
C ALA A 9 9.70 6.04 -25.40
N TRP A 10 10.68 5.24 -25.80
CA TRP A 10 10.62 3.79 -25.57
C TRP A 10 10.64 3.44 -24.07
N ALA A 11 11.47 4.15 -23.26
CA ALA A 11 11.53 3.93 -21.82
C ALA A 11 10.20 4.30 -21.16
N GLN A 12 9.53 5.34 -21.63
CA GLN A 12 8.19 5.72 -21.16
C GLN A 12 7.17 4.61 -21.42
N TYR A 13 7.09 4.09 -22.64
CA TYR A 13 6.13 3.02 -22.97
C TYR A 13 6.48 1.72 -22.24
N ALA A 14 7.76 1.37 -22.13
CA ALA A 14 8.20 0.21 -21.35
C ALA A 14 7.81 0.34 -19.88
N THR A 15 7.95 1.53 -19.29
CA THR A 15 7.53 1.80 -17.89
C THR A 15 6.03 1.63 -17.73
N TYR A 16 5.22 2.17 -18.64
CA TYR A 16 3.76 2.02 -18.57
C TYR A 16 3.32 0.55 -18.70
N LEU A 17 3.92 -0.19 -19.64
CA LEU A 17 3.63 -1.63 -19.79
C LEU A 17 4.02 -2.42 -18.54
N LEU A 18 5.17 -2.09 -17.94
CA LEU A 18 5.61 -2.71 -16.69
C LEU A 18 4.66 -2.37 -15.53
N TRP A 19 4.19 -1.13 -15.41
CA TRP A 19 3.21 -0.76 -14.39
C TRP A 19 1.87 -1.48 -14.56
N ILE A 20 1.37 -1.59 -15.79
CA ILE A 20 0.16 -2.36 -16.08
C ILE A 20 0.36 -3.83 -15.70
N GLY A 21 1.48 -4.42 -16.08
CA GLY A 21 1.82 -5.80 -15.75
C GLY A 21 1.94 -6.04 -14.25
N LEU A 22 2.64 -5.17 -13.53
CA LEU A 22 2.78 -5.24 -12.07
C LEU A 22 1.45 -5.06 -11.36
N PHE A 23 0.67 -4.05 -11.74
CA PHE A 23 -0.67 -3.84 -11.16
C PHE A 23 -1.55 -5.07 -11.37
N SER A 24 -1.59 -5.59 -12.60
CA SER A 24 -2.37 -6.79 -12.91
C SER A 24 -1.89 -8.01 -12.11
N PHE A 25 -0.58 -8.22 -12.02
CA PHE A 25 0.00 -9.30 -11.22
C PHE A 25 -0.42 -9.17 -9.75
N MET A 26 -0.25 -8.00 -9.15
CA MET A 26 -0.56 -7.77 -7.74
C MET A 26 -2.06 -7.93 -7.46
N MET A 27 -2.93 -7.42 -8.35
CA MET A 27 -4.38 -7.54 -8.20
C MET A 27 -4.94 -8.94 -8.51
N LEU A 28 -4.19 -9.80 -9.17
CA LEU A 28 -4.59 -11.19 -9.42
C LEU A 28 -4.07 -12.15 -8.35
N SER A 29 -2.92 -11.82 -7.71
CA SER A 29 -2.24 -12.72 -6.78
C SER A 29 -2.45 -12.39 -5.29
N PHE A 30 -3.09 -11.26 -4.92
CA PHE A 30 -3.24 -10.89 -3.52
C PHE A 30 -3.97 -11.95 -2.66
N LYS A 31 -4.83 -12.77 -3.27
CA LYS A 31 -5.57 -13.84 -2.59
C LYS A 31 -4.70 -15.06 -2.27
N ASP A 32 -3.57 -15.20 -2.92
CA ASP A 32 -2.68 -16.36 -2.76
C ASP A 32 -1.78 -16.23 -1.51
N PHE A 33 -1.82 -15.09 -0.85
CA PHE A 33 -1.02 -14.80 0.34
C PHE A 33 -1.77 -15.16 1.63
N GLY A 34 -1.04 -15.79 2.56
CA GLY A 34 -1.60 -16.17 3.86
C GLY A 34 -1.74 -14.99 4.81
N ILE A 35 -2.61 -15.16 5.81
CA ILE A 35 -2.83 -14.18 6.88
C ILE A 35 -1.62 -14.16 7.80
N THR A 36 -1.05 -12.97 8.04
CA THR A 36 0.04 -12.78 8.99
C THR A 36 -0.47 -12.64 10.43
N GLY A 37 0.41 -12.92 11.41
CA GLY A 37 0.01 -12.85 12.82
C GLY A 37 -0.45 -11.46 13.28
N ASP A 38 0.02 -10.41 12.62
CA ASP A 38 -0.33 -9.02 12.95
C ASP A 38 -1.70 -8.61 12.38
N GLU A 39 -2.11 -9.18 11.25
CA GLU A 39 -3.33 -8.78 10.54
C GLU A 39 -4.58 -9.02 11.37
N VAL A 40 -4.63 -10.09 12.17
CA VAL A 40 -5.77 -10.38 13.05
C VAL A 40 -5.94 -9.27 14.09
N THR A 41 -4.84 -8.83 14.69
CA THR A 41 -4.86 -7.74 15.67
C THR A 41 -5.24 -6.41 15.03
N GLN A 42 -4.72 -6.15 13.83
CA GLN A 42 -5.01 -4.93 13.08
C GLN A 42 -6.43 -4.90 12.52
N GLN A 43 -7.01 -6.05 12.17
CA GLN A 43 -8.42 -6.12 11.81
C GLN A 43 -9.30 -5.70 12.98
N ALA A 44 -9.07 -6.27 14.17
CA ALA A 44 -9.81 -5.91 15.38
C ALA A 44 -9.62 -4.43 15.77
N TYR A 45 -8.40 -3.91 15.59
CA TYR A 45 -8.15 -2.48 15.79
C TYR A 45 -8.88 -1.62 14.77
N GLY A 46 -8.85 -1.98 13.49
CA GLY A 46 -9.57 -1.29 12.42
C GLY A 46 -11.08 -1.22 12.67
N GLU A 47 -11.67 -2.31 13.20
CA GLU A 47 -13.09 -2.34 13.59
C GLU A 47 -13.37 -1.32 14.71
N SER A 48 -12.50 -1.21 15.70
CA SER A 48 -12.64 -0.22 16.75
C SER A 48 -12.50 1.22 16.25
N VAL A 49 -11.58 1.47 15.31
CA VAL A 49 -11.42 2.77 14.64
C VAL A 49 -12.64 3.12 13.78
N TYR A 50 -13.13 2.16 13.01
CA TYR A 50 -14.35 2.33 12.22
C TYR A 50 -15.57 2.68 13.10
N ASN A 51 -15.74 1.97 14.22
CA ASN A 51 -16.82 2.22 15.16
C ASN A 51 -16.71 3.60 15.83
N TYR A 52 -15.49 4.06 16.15
CA TYR A 52 -15.27 5.43 16.64
C TYR A 52 -15.85 6.46 15.66
N TYR A 53 -15.56 6.36 14.37
CA TYR A 53 -16.09 7.30 13.37
C TYR A 53 -17.60 7.10 13.14
N LYS A 54 -18.08 5.86 13.08
CA LYS A 54 -19.49 5.54 12.90
C LYS A 54 -20.38 6.07 14.03
N THR A 55 -19.85 6.10 15.26
CA THR A 55 -20.58 6.60 16.45
C THR A 55 -20.28 8.08 16.75
N ALA A 56 -19.60 8.79 15.83
CA ALA A 56 -19.17 10.17 16.02
C ALA A 56 -18.38 10.38 17.34
N GLY A 57 -17.52 9.42 17.69
CA GLY A 57 -16.66 9.47 18.87
C GLY A 57 -17.29 8.93 20.16
N ALA A 58 -18.50 8.37 20.13
CA ALA A 58 -19.12 7.78 21.32
C ALA A 58 -18.44 6.47 21.75
N ASP A 59 -17.97 5.66 20.78
CA ASP A 59 -17.15 4.48 21.05
C ASP A 59 -15.67 4.88 21.02
N THR A 60 -15.00 4.87 22.16
CA THR A 60 -13.58 5.24 22.32
C THR A 60 -12.66 4.03 22.48
N THR A 61 -13.12 2.82 22.18
CA THR A 61 -12.36 1.57 22.35
C THR A 61 -11.00 1.60 21.61
N CYS A 62 -10.92 2.26 20.46
CA CYS A 62 -9.67 2.38 19.70
C CYS A 62 -8.58 3.17 20.43
N VAL A 63 -8.93 4.08 21.37
CA VAL A 63 -7.95 4.91 22.10
C VAL A 63 -7.25 4.09 23.21
N HIS A 64 -7.91 3.04 23.70
CA HIS A 64 -7.39 2.14 24.74
C HIS A 64 -7.46 0.69 24.27
N PHE A 65 -7.07 0.45 23.03
CA PHE A 65 -7.24 -0.85 22.38
C PHE A 65 -6.49 -1.97 23.10
N VAL A 66 -7.24 -3.02 23.47
CA VAL A 66 -6.73 -4.24 24.07
C VAL A 66 -7.18 -5.43 23.25
N PHE A 67 -6.25 -6.29 22.89
CA PHE A 67 -6.52 -7.52 22.16
C PHE A 67 -5.96 -8.73 22.90
N ASN A 68 -6.79 -9.76 23.12
CA ASN A 68 -6.41 -10.98 23.85
C ASN A 68 -5.80 -10.69 25.25
N ASN A 69 -6.40 -9.77 26.01
CA ASN A 69 -5.95 -9.34 27.33
C ASN A 69 -4.51 -8.79 27.37
N ARG A 70 -4.01 -8.32 26.24
CA ARG A 70 -2.71 -7.65 26.13
C ARG A 70 -2.91 -6.24 25.60
N ASN A 71 -2.23 -5.28 26.19
CA ASN A 71 -2.11 -3.95 25.63
C ASN A 71 -1.28 -4.05 24.36
N ASN A 72 -1.94 -3.83 23.23
CA ASN A 72 -1.26 -3.78 21.94
C ASN A 72 -1.01 -2.32 21.56
N ASN A 73 0.21 -2.02 21.19
CA ASN A 73 0.63 -0.67 20.83
C ASN A 73 0.24 -0.29 19.38
N VAL A 74 -0.75 -0.98 18.78
CA VAL A 74 -1.16 -0.75 17.39
C VAL A 74 -1.66 0.67 17.14
N PHE A 75 -2.23 1.33 18.14
CA PHE A 75 -2.71 2.71 18.03
C PHE A 75 -1.59 3.74 17.79
N TYR A 76 -0.33 3.42 18.08
CA TYR A 76 0.81 4.28 17.75
C TYR A 76 1.15 4.31 16.25
N TYR A 77 0.69 3.32 15.49
CA TYR A 77 0.93 3.27 14.02
C TYR A 77 -0.11 4.08 13.24
N GLY A 78 -1.16 4.56 13.92
CA GLY A 78 -2.26 5.30 13.29
C GLY A 78 -3.34 4.39 12.69
N GLY A 79 -4.61 4.74 12.92
CA GLY A 79 -5.74 3.90 12.56
C GLY A 79 -6.30 4.13 11.14
N PHE A 80 -5.75 5.05 10.36
CA PHE A 80 -6.32 5.42 9.07
C PHE A 80 -6.46 4.23 8.11
N TYR A 81 -5.36 3.51 7.88
CA TYR A 81 -5.35 2.38 6.96
C TYR A 81 -6.27 1.26 7.43
N ASP A 82 -6.20 0.90 8.72
CA ASP A 82 -7.00 -0.17 9.29
C ASP A 82 -8.50 0.16 9.26
N GLY A 83 -8.87 1.38 9.64
CA GLY A 83 -10.25 1.86 9.55
C GLY A 83 -10.76 1.97 8.12
N LEU A 84 -9.90 2.35 7.15
CA LEU A 84 -10.26 2.38 5.74
C LEU A 84 -10.54 0.98 5.19
N CYS A 85 -9.73 -0.02 5.53
CA CYS A 85 -9.95 -1.40 5.12
C CYS A 85 -11.31 -1.90 5.65
N VAL A 86 -11.64 -1.64 6.91
CA VAL A 86 -12.93 -2.02 7.50
C VAL A 86 -14.08 -1.26 6.84
N ALA A 87 -13.93 0.04 6.55
CA ALA A 87 -14.96 0.80 5.86
C ALA A 87 -15.28 0.21 4.46
N ILE A 88 -14.25 -0.15 3.70
CA ILE A 88 -14.41 -0.79 2.38
C ILE A 88 -15.07 -2.16 2.53
N GLN A 89 -14.63 -2.96 3.51
CA GLN A 89 -15.23 -4.26 3.82
C GLN A 89 -16.73 -4.13 4.12
N GLN A 90 -17.13 -3.16 4.94
CA GLN A 90 -18.53 -2.91 5.27
C GLN A 90 -19.36 -2.47 4.06
N LEU A 91 -18.77 -1.71 3.15
CA LEU A 91 -19.44 -1.25 1.93
C LEU A 91 -19.58 -2.35 0.87
N THR A 92 -18.58 -3.21 0.74
CA THR A 92 -18.52 -4.23 -0.32
C THR A 92 -19.04 -5.59 0.13
N HIS A 93 -19.18 -5.82 1.44
CA HIS A 93 -19.47 -7.12 2.06
C HIS A 93 -18.44 -8.21 1.68
N ALA A 94 -17.21 -7.82 1.33
CA ALA A 94 -16.13 -8.72 1.00
C ALA A 94 -15.46 -9.30 2.25
N ASP A 95 -14.67 -10.38 2.06
CA ASP A 95 -13.87 -10.95 3.14
C ASP A 95 -12.88 -9.92 3.71
N ALA A 96 -12.69 -9.96 5.03
CA ALA A 96 -11.87 -8.99 5.74
C ALA A 96 -10.40 -9.01 5.32
N PHE A 97 -9.82 -10.20 5.23
CA PHE A 97 -8.40 -10.35 4.91
C PHE A 97 -8.15 -10.18 3.42
N GLU A 98 -9.03 -10.68 2.54
CA GLU A 98 -8.95 -10.40 1.11
C GLU A 98 -9.02 -8.89 0.83
N THR A 99 -9.88 -8.16 1.52
CA THR A 99 -9.97 -6.69 1.40
C THR A 99 -8.66 -6.02 1.82
N ARG A 100 -8.07 -6.46 2.95
CA ARG A 100 -6.78 -5.93 3.43
C ARG A 100 -5.65 -6.21 2.45
N HIS A 101 -5.56 -7.43 1.94
CA HIS A 101 -4.54 -7.82 0.96
C HIS A 101 -4.69 -7.02 -0.34
N ALA A 102 -5.91 -6.84 -0.86
CA ALA A 102 -6.17 -6.03 -2.05
C ALA A 102 -5.75 -4.56 -1.83
N MET A 103 -6.11 -3.98 -0.68
CA MET A 103 -5.72 -2.62 -0.33
C MET A 103 -4.21 -2.49 -0.13
N ASN A 104 -3.57 -3.49 0.46
CA ASN A 104 -2.12 -3.50 0.65
C ASN A 104 -1.39 -3.60 -0.69
N ALA A 105 -1.85 -4.47 -1.59
CA ALA A 105 -1.34 -4.57 -2.95
C ALA A 105 -1.49 -3.26 -3.73
N LEU A 106 -2.65 -2.60 -3.63
CA LEU A 106 -2.87 -1.28 -4.23
C LEU A 106 -1.89 -0.22 -3.68
N PHE A 107 -1.72 -0.16 -2.36
CA PHE A 107 -0.82 0.80 -1.72
C PHE A 107 0.63 0.52 -2.06
N GLY A 108 1.03 -0.76 -2.13
CA GLY A 108 2.35 -1.19 -2.58
C GLY A 108 2.62 -0.79 -4.03
N PHE A 109 1.65 -1.01 -4.92
CA PHE A 109 1.76 -0.55 -6.32
C PHE A 109 1.92 0.97 -6.41
N LEU A 110 1.13 1.73 -5.65
CA LEU A 110 1.25 3.19 -5.62
C LEU A 110 2.62 3.64 -5.06
N ALA A 111 3.18 2.95 -4.07
CA ALA A 111 4.52 3.23 -3.56
C ALA A 111 5.60 3.00 -4.65
N ILE A 112 5.48 1.92 -5.44
CA ILE A 112 6.35 1.68 -6.61
C ILE A 112 6.21 2.83 -7.62
N LEU A 113 4.99 3.22 -7.94
CA LEU A 113 4.69 4.29 -8.89
C LEU A 113 5.30 5.63 -8.45
N PHE A 114 5.10 6.05 -7.19
CA PHE A 114 5.67 7.29 -6.68
C PHE A 114 7.20 7.23 -6.61
N THR A 115 7.80 6.10 -6.26
CA THR A 115 9.25 5.90 -6.31
C THR A 115 9.78 6.11 -7.74
N ALA A 116 9.13 5.53 -8.73
CA ALA A 116 9.49 5.70 -10.12
C ALA A 116 9.29 7.15 -10.62
N LEU A 117 8.21 7.82 -10.18
CA LEU A 117 7.98 9.23 -10.50
C LEU A 117 9.02 10.16 -9.89
N ILE A 118 9.52 9.86 -8.68
CA ILE A 118 10.65 10.56 -8.07
C ILE A 118 11.90 10.36 -8.93
N ALA A 119 12.24 9.11 -9.27
CA ALA A 119 13.39 8.80 -10.11
C ALA A 119 13.32 9.49 -11.49
N LYS A 120 12.14 9.59 -12.07
CA LYS A 120 11.89 10.34 -13.31
C LYS A 120 12.30 11.80 -13.21
N ARG A 121 12.08 12.46 -12.07
CA ARG A 121 12.46 13.88 -11.90
C ARG A 121 13.96 14.10 -11.99
N PHE A 122 14.78 13.09 -11.63
CA PHE A 122 16.23 13.19 -11.64
C PHE A 122 16.90 12.58 -12.89
N ALA A 123 16.27 11.57 -13.49
CA ALA A 123 16.89 10.76 -14.55
C ALA A 123 15.96 10.38 -15.71
N SER A 124 14.94 11.20 -15.97
CA SER A 124 13.97 11.00 -17.04
C SER A 124 13.20 9.66 -16.95
N TRP A 125 12.61 9.18 -18.05
CA TRP A 125 11.87 7.92 -18.08
C TRP A 125 12.76 6.68 -17.93
N GLU A 126 14.03 6.76 -18.28
CA GLU A 126 15.02 5.71 -18.03
C GLU A 126 15.22 5.48 -16.52
N GLY A 127 15.29 6.57 -15.76
CA GLY A 127 15.34 6.49 -14.29
C GLY A 127 14.08 5.86 -13.70
N ALA A 128 12.89 6.24 -14.21
CA ALA A 128 11.63 5.63 -13.77
C ALA A 128 11.59 4.12 -14.06
N LEU A 129 12.01 3.71 -15.26
CA LEU A 129 12.06 2.30 -15.65
C LEU A 129 13.01 1.51 -14.75
N ILE A 130 14.22 2.00 -14.55
CA ILE A 130 15.22 1.33 -13.69
C ILE A 130 14.71 1.23 -12.25
N ALA A 131 14.17 2.32 -11.69
CA ALA A 131 13.64 2.31 -10.33
C ALA A 131 12.48 1.32 -10.18
N THR A 132 11.56 1.27 -11.16
CA THR A 132 10.47 0.30 -11.16
C THR A 132 10.99 -1.14 -11.18
N VAL A 133 11.96 -1.44 -12.07
CA VAL A 133 12.55 -2.78 -12.19
C VAL A 133 13.22 -3.19 -10.88
N LEU A 134 14.05 -2.31 -10.31
CA LEU A 134 14.81 -2.62 -9.08
C LEU A 134 13.89 -2.91 -7.89
N ILE A 135 12.85 -2.10 -7.69
CA ILE A 135 11.93 -2.30 -6.56
C ILE A 135 11.02 -3.52 -6.79
N ALA A 136 10.56 -3.75 -8.02
CA ALA A 136 9.75 -4.92 -8.38
C ALA A 136 10.54 -6.23 -8.30
N LEU A 137 11.85 -6.21 -8.55
CA LEU A 137 12.73 -7.37 -8.38
C LEU A 137 13.17 -7.59 -6.92
N SER A 138 12.75 -6.75 -5.97
CA SER A 138 12.96 -7.00 -4.55
C SER A 138 11.91 -7.99 -4.03
N PRO A 139 12.23 -9.28 -3.81
CA PRO A 139 11.23 -10.27 -3.43
C PRO A 139 10.58 -9.94 -2.09
N ARG A 140 11.36 -9.36 -1.17
CA ARG A 140 10.86 -8.94 0.13
C ARG A 140 9.84 -7.82 -0.02
N PHE A 141 10.17 -6.74 -0.75
CA PHE A 141 9.24 -5.62 -0.93
C PHE A 141 7.94 -6.08 -1.61
N LEU A 142 8.05 -6.87 -2.67
CA LEU A 142 6.89 -7.37 -3.41
C LEU A 142 6.02 -8.30 -2.55
N GLY A 143 6.64 -9.15 -1.71
CA GLY A 143 5.91 -9.98 -0.75
C GLY A 143 5.19 -9.15 0.31
N GLU A 144 5.89 -8.18 0.92
CA GLU A 144 5.31 -7.27 1.91
C GLU A 144 4.15 -6.43 1.33
N CYS A 145 4.17 -6.11 0.03
CA CYS A 145 3.06 -5.44 -0.64
C CYS A 145 1.75 -6.22 -0.58
N MET A 146 1.76 -7.50 -0.26
CA MET A 146 0.55 -8.32 -0.26
C MET A 146 -0.10 -8.39 1.13
N ASN A 147 0.68 -8.42 2.21
CA ASN A 147 0.16 -8.68 3.55
C ASN A 147 0.87 -7.95 4.71
N ASN A 148 1.58 -6.84 4.43
CA ASN A 148 2.14 -6.00 5.49
C ASN A 148 1.37 -4.66 5.62
N PRO A 149 0.35 -4.62 6.45
CA PRO A 149 -0.55 -3.47 6.58
C PRO A 149 0.04 -2.30 7.39
N LYS A 150 1.29 -2.37 7.84
CA LYS A 150 1.99 -1.30 8.56
C LYS A 150 2.98 -0.58 7.66
N ASP A 151 3.95 -1.34 7.13
CA ASP A 151 5.10 -0.75 6.45
C ASP A 151 4.74 -0.26 5.05
N ILE A 152 3.84 -0.94 4.35
CA ILE A 152 3.46 -0.56 2.99
C ILE A 152 2.63 0.73 2.95
N PRO A 153 1.59 0.95 3.78
CA PRO A 153 0.93 2.24 3.85
C PRO A 153 1.86 3.39 4.26
N PHE A 154 2.81 3.11 5.16
CA PHE A 154 3.83 4.08 5.56
C PHE A 154 4.78 4.39 4.40
N ALA A 155 5.26 3.38 3.67
CA ALA A 155 6.11 3.56 2.49
C ALA A 155 5.43 4.40 1.41
N LEU A 156 4.12 4.16 1.17
CA LEU A 156 3.34 5.00 0.27
C LEU A 156 3.27 6.45 0.76
N GLY A 157 2.94 6.66 2.02
CA GLY A 157 2.87 8.00 2.61
C GLY A 157 4.18 8.77 2.47
N MET A 158 5.31 8.09 2.74
CA MET A 158 6.65 8.67 2.60
C MET A 158 7.00 9.00 1.15
N THR A 159 6.77 8.08 0.22
CA THR A 159 7.10 8.32 -1.20
C THR A 159 6.22 9.41 -1.82
N MET A 160 4.92 9.42 -1.49
CA MET A 160 4.03 10.52 -1.88
C MET A 160 4.49 11.86 -1.31
N GLY A 161 4.79 11.91 -0.02
CA GLY A 161 5.28 13.13 0.64
C GLY A 161 6.54 13.67 -0.03
N VAL A 162 7.53 12.82 -0.28
CA VAL A 162 8.76 13.21 -0.99
C VAL A 162 8.46 13.71 -2.41
N TYR A 163 7.58 13.01 -3.14
CA TYR A 163 7.21 13.40 -4.51
C TYR A 163 6.61 14.80 -4.58
N TYR A 164 5.74 15.17 -3.62
CA TYR A 164 5.09 16.49 -3.62
C TYR A 164 5.93 17.60 -3.02
N ILE A 165 6.96 17.27 -2.23
CA ILE A 165 7.93 18.26 -1.72
C ILE A 165 8.96 18.64 -2.79
N LEU A 166 9.34 17.72 -3.68
CA LEU A 166 10.28 17.95 -4.78
C LEU A 166 9.62 18.73 -5.94
#